data_b9dd3b3ba0566bf137398bdf0ad33258
#
_entry.id   b9dd3b3ba0566bf137398bdf0ad33258
#
_cell.length_a   1.000
_cell.length_b   1.000
_cell.length_c   1.000
_cell.angle_alpha   90.00
_cell.angle_beta   90.00
_cell.angle_gamma   90.00
#
_symmetry.space_group_name_H-M   'P 1'
#
loop_
_entity.id
_entity.type
_entity.pdbx_description
1 polymer ?
#
loop_
_entity_poly.entity_id
_entity_poly.type
_entity_poly.pdbx_seq_one_letter_code
_entity_poly.pdbx_strand_id
1 'polypeptide(L)'
;NILQKRGLMSLEKHGEIEGFKSHSKSLGLSQISVDEAKEKAPIINIKSLKQAAWRDDVFDIDTDLLIQTLRKECISNGVQIFTNSGINSLESNNDKWILNSKIQSEILINSSGAWADNIARLANLKPKNIQPFKRSMARVEIDTSHNLSSLPVLFGSDDTWYAKPDAGSMIVSPADASPCEPHDAWADEEDIALGIYNFEKMVETKVKKLTSNWAGLRSFAPDQSLVIGPDADATNFFWLAGQGGYGFQTCLAASQIAEDILFNQTSQVPSSISKKFSPHRFA
;
A
#
# COMPACT_ATOMS: atom_id res chain seq x y z
N ASN A 1 13.70 -14.83 4.37
CA ASN A 1 13.87 -13.81 3.31
C ASN A 1 12.67 -12.87 3.34
N ILE A 2 12.94 -11.56 3.31
CA ILE A 2 11.88 -10.53 3.25
C ILE A 2 11.14 -10.58 1.91
N LEU A 3 11.82 -10.95 0.84
CA LEU A 3 11.25 -11.05 -0.51
C LEU A 3 11.16 -12.50 -0.96
N GLN A 4 10.01 -12.87 -1.54
CA GLN A 4 9.77 -14.15 -2.17
C GLN A 4 9.18 -13.95 -3.56
N LYS A 5 9.80 -14.57 -4.59
CA LYS A 5 9.25 -14.50 -5.96
C LYS A 5 7.84 -15.09 -5.98
N ARG A 6 6.90 -14.37 -6.57
CA ARG A 6 5.48 -14.74 -6.54
C ARG A 6 4.87 -14.83 -7.94
N GLY A 7 5.11 -13.82 -8.76
CA GLY A 7 4.42 -13.60 -10.02
C GLY A 7 3.05 -12.94 -9.83
N LEU A 8 2.58 -12.35 -10.91
CA LEU A 8 1.35 -11.59 -10.96
C LEU A 8 0.54 -11.99 -12.18
N MET A 9 -0.74 -12.27 -11.99
CA MET A 9 -1.65 -12.66 -13.05
C MET A 9 -2.92 -11.83 -13.03
N SER A 10 -3.21 -11.15 -14.15
CA SER A 10 -4.49 -10.50 -14.38
C SER A 10 -5.43 -11.44 -15.14
N LEU A 11 -6.66 -11.54 -14.67
CA LEU A 11 -7.69 -12.44 -15.19
C LEU A 11 -8.87 -11.62 -15.71
N GLU A 12 -9.22 -11.83 -16.98
CA GLU A 12 -10.39 -11.20 -17.57
C GLU A 12 -11.53 -12.20 -17.75
N LYS A 13 -12.68 -11.83 -17.24
CA LYS A 13 -13.96 -12.46 -17.46
C LYS A 13 -14.50 -12.08 -18.85
N HIS A 14 -15.39 -12.91 -19.41
CA HIS A 14 -16.09 -12.60 -20.67
C HIS A 14 -16.72 -11.19 -20.65
N GLY A 15 -16.32 -10.31 -21.58
CA GLY A 15 -17.01 -9.07 -21.89
C GLY A 15 -16.21 -7.77 -21.97
N GLU A 16 -15.04 -7.66 -21.36
CA GLU A 16 -14.33 -6.37 -21.19
C GLU A 16 -12.93 -6.34 -21.85
N ILE A 17 -12.85 -6.13 -23.15
CA ILE A 17 -11.58 -6.21 -23.91
C ILE A 17 -10.70 -4.96 -23.74
N GLU A 18 -11.27 -3.75 -23.66
CA GLU A 18 -10.45 -2.52 -23.62
C GLU A 18 -9.78 -2.28 -22.25
N GLY A 19 -10.51 -2.50 -21.17
CA GLY A 19 -9.99 -2.39 -19.81
C GLY A 19 -8.82 -3.31 -19.55
N PHE A 20 -8.90 -4.58 -19.98
CA PHE A 20 -7.85 -5.57 -19.80
C PHE A 20 -6.50 -5.16 -20.43
N LYS A 21 -6.51 -4.66 -21.67
CA LYS A 21 -5.28 -4.23 -22.34
C LYS A 21 -4.63 -3.05 -21.65
N SER A 22 -5.41 -2.07 -21.23
CA SER A 22 -4.92 -0.90 -20.52
C SER A 22 -4.35 -1.27 -19.16
N HIS A 23 -5.06 -2.09 -18.39
CA HIS A 23 -4.64 -2.60 -17.09
C HIS A 23 -3.35 -3.45 -17.21
N SER A 24 -3.31 -4.41 -18.13
CA SER A 24 -2.12 -5.24 -18.37
C SER A 24 -0.91 -4.39 -18.75
N LYS A 25 -1.09 -3.38 -19.60
CA LYS A 25 0.00 -2.47 -19.99
C LYS A 25 0.50 -1.64 -18.81
N SER A 26 -0.37 -1.14 -17.95
CA SER A 26 0.00 -0.32 -16.79
C SER A 26 0.83 -1.12 -15.77
N LEU A 27 0.56 -2.42 -15.64
CA LEU A 27 1.28 -3.34 -14.75
C LEU A 27 2.47 -4.04 -15.43
N GLY A 28 2.74 -3.77 -16.71
CA GLY A 28 3.81 -4.42 -17.46
C GLY A 28 3.59 -5.93 -17.65
N LEU A 29 2.32 -6.36 -17.75
CA LEU A 29 1.97 -7.76 -17.95
C LEU A 29 2.01 -8.13 -19.43
N SER A 30 2.44 -9.33 -19.75
CA SER A 30 2.37 -9.94 -21.08
C SER A 30 1.18 -10.87 -21.18
N GLN A 31 0.43 -10.79 -22.27
CA GLN A 31 -0.69 -11.70 -22.51
C GLN A 31 -0.18 -13.15 -22.63
N ILE A 32 -0.91 -14.07 -22.00
CA ILE A 32 -0.65 -15.52 -22.05
C ILE A 32 -1.91 -16.27 -22.48
N SER A 33 -1.77 -17.53 -22.89
CA SER A 33 -2.92 -18.39 -23.18
C SER A 33 -3.67 -18.78 -21.90
N VAL A 34 -4.92 -19.20 -22.06
CA VAL A 34 -5.74 -19.71 -20.95
C VAL A 34 -5.13 -20.98 -20.35
N ASP A 35 -4.54 -21.84 -21.19
CA ASP A 35 -3.89 -23.07 -20.74
C ASP A 35 -2.63 -22.76 -19.92
N GLU A 36 -1.80 -21.83 -20.38
CA GLU A 36 -0.65 -21.34 -19.61
C GLU A 36 -1.07 -20.71 -18.26
N ALA A 37 -2.17 -19.95 -18.24
CA ALA A 37 -2.71 -19.41 -17.01
C ALA A 37 -3.14 -20.51 -16.03
N LYS A 38 -3.76 -21.59 -16.54
CA LYS A 38 -4.16 -22.76 -15.74
C LYS A 38 -2.95 -23.53 -15.18
N GLU A 39 -1.89 -23.67 -15.96
CA GLU A 39 -0.64 -24.29 -15.49
C GLU A 39 0.00 -23.48 -14.33
N LYS A 40 0.04 -22.16 -14.45
CA LYS A 40 0.63 -21.25 -13.43
C LYS A 40 -0.25 -21.11 -12.17
N ALA A 41 -1.56 -21.21 -12.34
CA ALA A 41 -2.53 -21.09 -11.25
C ALA A 41 -3.64 -22.15 -11.40
N PRO A 42 -3.41 -23.39 -10.92
CA PRO A 42 -4.31 -24.52 -11.15
C PRO A 42 -5.72 -24.36 -10.59
N ILE A 43 -5.95 -23.40 -9.72
CA ILE A 43 -7.28 -23.11 -9.15
C ILE A 43 -8.19 -22.28 -10.08
N ILE A 44 -7.67 -21.74 -11.19
CA ILE A 44 -8.44 -20.86 -12.08
C ILE A 44 -9.52 -21.66 -12.81
N ASN A 45 -10.70 -21.06 -12.90
CA ASN A 45 -11.81 -21.57 -13.70
C ASN A 45 -11.67 -21.11 -15.17
N ILE A 46 -11.12 -21.95 -16.01
CA ILE A 46 -10.92 -21.65 -17.44
C ILE A 46 -12.22 -21.38 -18.21
N LYS A 47 -13.35 -21.91 -17.75
CA LYS A 47 -14.67 -21.65 -18.38
C LYS A 47 -15.15 -20.21 -18.17
N SER A 48 -14.71 -19.57 -17.11
CA SER A 48 -15.01 -18.17 -16.80
C SER A 48 -14.01 -17.20 -17.40
N LEU A 49 -12.84 -17.72 -17.83
CA LEU A 49 -11.70 -16.93 -18.26
C LEU A 49 -11.72 -16.72 -19.78
N LYS A 50 -11.59 -15.47 -20.21
CA LYS A 50 -11.43 -15.13 -21.62
C LYS A 50 -10.00 -14.81 -22.01
N GLN A 51 -9.31 -14.06 -21.17
CA GLN A 51 -7.92 -13.65 -21.38
C GLN A 51 -7.18 -13.66 -20.04
N ALA A 52 -5.88 -13.87 -20.10
CA ALA A 52 -4.97 -13.73 -18.97
C ALA A 52 -3.71 -12.99 -19.39
N ALA A 53 -3.11 -12.28 -18.45
CA ALA A 53 -1.80 -11.67 -18.63
C ALA A 53 -0.94 -11.95 -17.40
N TRP A 54 0.36 -12.07 -17.62
CA TRP A 54 1.32 -12.56 -16.64
C TRP A 54 2.57 -11.68 -16.57
N ARG A 55 3.12 -11.61 -15.37
CA ARG A 55 4.44 -11.08 -15.08
C ARG A 55 5.12 -11.92 -14.00
N ASP A 56 6.36 -12.34 -14.20
CA ASP A 56 7.07 -13.27 -13.31
C ASP A 56 8.05 -12.58 -12.35
N ASP A 57 8.47 -11.35 -12.63
CA ASP A 57 9.42 -10.56 -11.84
C ASP A 57 8.72 -9.74 -10.71
N VAL A 58 7.69 -10.32 -10.13
CA VAL A 58 6.94 -9.76 -9.00
C VAL A 58 7.24 -10.56 -7.74
N PHE A 59 7.41 -9.84 -6.63
CA PHE A 59 7.77 -10.41 -5.34
C PHE A 59 6.71 -10.14 -4.30
N ASP A 60 6.49 -11.11 -3.44
CA ASP A 60 5.78 -10.93 -2.18
C ASP A 60 6.74 -10.34 -1.15
N ILE A 61 6.26 -9.42 -0.34
CA ILE A 61 7.01 -8.82 0.75
C ILE A 61 6.44 -9.34 2.06
N ASP A 62 7.28 -9.95 2.89
CA ASP A 62 6.95 -10.20 4.29
C ASP A 62 7.03 -8.85 5.04
N THR A 63 5.89 -8.19 5.10
CA THR A 63 5.77 -6.84 5.66
C THR A 63 6.02 -6.80 7.16
N ASP A 64 5.63 -7.84 7.89
CA ASP A 64 5.89 -7.94 9.32
C ASP A 64 7.37 -8.11 9.60
N LEU A 65 8.03 -9.06 8.93
CA LEU A 65 9.46 -9.26 9.05
C LEU A 65 10.25 -7.99 8.68
N LEU A 66 9.84 -7.27 7.63
CA LEU A 66 10.48 -6.00 7.25
C LEU A 66 10.37 -4.96 8.37
N ILE A 67 9.15 -4.73 8.89
CA ILE A 67 8.92 -3.77 9.97
C ILE A 67 9.70 -4.16 11.23
N GLN A 68 9.67 -5.43 11.63
CA GLN A 68 10.39 -5.89 12.83
C GLN A 68 11.90 -5.76 12.67
N THR A 69 12.44 -6.02 11.48
CA THR A 69 13.87 -5.87 11.19
C THR A 69 14.27 -4.40 11.29
N LEU A 70 13.55 -3.50 10.63
CA LEU A 70 13.82 -2.05 10.68
C LEU A 70 13.67 -1.51 12.11
N ARG A 71 12.63 -1.94 12.83
CA ARG A 71 12.43 -1.55 14.23
C ARG A 71 13.62 -1.96 15.11
N LYS A 72 14.09 -3.20 14.97
CA LYS A 72 15.26 -3.70 15.71
C LYS A 72 16.50 -2.87 15.42
N GLU A 73 16.72 -2.54 14.15
CA GLU A 73 17.85 -1.73 13.71
C GLU A 73 17.78 -0.29 14.24
N CYS A 74 16.62 0.34 14.16
CA CYS A 74 16.41 1.66 14.76
C CYS A 74 16.76 1.68 16.25
N ILE A 75 16.26 0.71 17.02
CA ILE A 75 16.53 0.63 18.47
C ILE A 75 18.01 0.41 18.73
N SER A 76 18.70 -0.46 17.97
CA SER A 76 20.13 -0.72 18.12
C SER A 76 21.00 0.51 17.84
N ASN A 77 20.50 1.44 17.03
CA ASN A 77 21.12 2.73 16.72
C ASN A 77 20.66 3.87 17.65
N GLY A 78 19.99 3.55 18.76
CA GLY A 78 19.62 4.51 19.79
C GLY A 78 18.30 5.26 19.53
N VAL A 79 17.54 4.89 18.52
CA VAL A 79 16.22 5.49 18.27
C VAL A 79 15.24 5.06 19.36
N GLN A 80 14.54 6.03 19.94
CA GLN A 80 13.47 5.78 20.90
C GLN A 80 12.13 5.66 20.19
N ILE A 81 11.40 4.58 20.46
CA ILE A 81 10.08 4.31 19.90
C ILE A 81 9.04 4.35 21.02
N PHE A 82 8.12 5.31 20.93
CA PHE A 82 7.02 5.46 21.88
C PHE A 82 5.72 4.95 21.25
N THR A 83 5.16 3.89 21.79
CA THR A 83 3.84 3.38 21.44
C THR A 83 2.77 4.02 22.33
N ASN A 84 1.50 4.02 21.87
CA ASN A 84 0.38 4.63 22.59
C ASN A 84 0.61 6.12 22.95
N SER A 85 1.30 6.82 22.06
CA SER A 85 1.77 8.19 22.28
C SER A 85 1.26 9.11 21.16
N GLY A 86 -0.06 9.19 21.01
CA GLY A 86 -0.71 10.10 20.06
C GLY A 86 -0.31 11.56 20.30
N ILE A 87 -0.12 12.30 19.21
CA ILE A 87 0.21 13.72 19.25
C ILE A 87 -1.10 14.52 19.30
N ASN A 88 -1.29 15.26 20.39
CA ASN A 88 -2.48 16.06 20.65
C ASN A 88 -2.20 17.58 20.64
N SER A 89 -0.92 17.97 20.80
CA SER A 89 -0.48 19.36 20.66
C SER A 89 0.88 19.45 20.02
N LEU A 90 1.05 20.46 19.18
CA LEU A 90 2.32 20.85 18.57
C LEU A 90 2.50 22.36 18.72
N GLU A 91 3.62 22.75 19.23
CA GLU A 91 4.03 24.15 19.38
C GLU A 91 5.39 24.36 18.74
N SER A 92 5.57 25.50 18.09
CA SER A 92 6.87 25.93 17.58
C SER A 92 7.44 26.99 18.52
N ASN A 93 8.66 26.78 19.02
CA ASN A 93 9.37 27.71 19.89
C ASN A 93 10.86 27.72 19.54
N ASN A 94 11.38 28.89 19.15
CA ASN A 94 12.81 29.08 18.82
C ASN A 94 13.33 28.02 17.82
N ASP A 95 12.65 27.85 16.69
CA ASP A 95 12.97 26.89 15.64
C ASP A 95 12.93 25.41 16.06
N LYS A 96 12.30 25.11 17.21
CA LYS A 96 12.08 23.74 17.69
C LYS A 96 10.59 23.43 17.76
N TRP A 97 10.27 22.18 17.50
CA TRP A 97 8.95 21.61 17.73
C TRP A 97 8.83 21.05 19.15
N ILE A 98 7.73 21.35 19.83
CA ILE A 98 7.39 20.80 21.14
C ILE A 98 6.14 19.94 20.98
N LEU A 99 6.27 18.63 21.19
CA LEU A 99 5.21 17.65 21.06
C LEU A 99 4.64 17.32 22.43
N ASN A 100 3.32 17.51 22.60
CA ASN A 100 2.60 17.22 23.86
C ASN A 100 3.27 17.85 25.11
N SER A 101 3.91 18.99 24.96
CA SER A 101 4.68 19.70 26.04
C SER A 101 5.79 18.85 26.69
N LYS A 102 6.26 17.79 26.02
CA LYS A 102 7.19 16.81 26.60
C LYS A 102 8.44 16.55 25.76
N ILE A 103 8.26 16.42 24.44
CA ILE A 103 9.36 16.07 23.52
C ILE A 103 9.69 17.31 22.70
N GLN A 104 10.97 17.63 22.62
CA GLN A 104 11.48 18.70 21.77
C GLN A 104 12.30 18.11 20.62
N SER A 105 12.14 18.68 19.42
CA SER A 105 12.88 18.27 18.23
C SER A 105 13.20 19.49 17.37
N GLU A 106 14.36 19.49 16.73
CA GLU A 106 14.74 20.50 15.74
C GLU A 106 14.02 20.30 14.42
N ILE A 107 13.76 19.06 14.05
CA ILE A 107 13.02 18.67 12.84
C ILE A 107 11.88 17.74 13.23
N LEU A 108 10.70 17.99 12.70
CA LEU A 108 9.53 17.12 12.80
C LEU A 108 9.26 16.47 11.45
N ILE A 109 9.36 15.15 11.38
CA ILE A 109 8.98 14.38 10.18
C ILE A 109 7.56 13.86 10.35
N ASN A 110 6.64 14.38 9.55
CA ASN A 110 5.25 13.96 9.54
C ASN A 110 5.06 12.75 8.60
N SER A 111 5.09 11.55 9.17
CA SER A 111 4.82 10.27 8.49
C SER A 111 3.55 9.61 9.03
N SER A 112 2.57 10.40 9.47
CA SER A 112 1.37 9.92 10.18
C SER A 112 0.27 9.37 9.26
N GLY A 113 0.58 9.06 8.00
CA GLY A 113 -0.32 8.37 7.07
C GLY A 113 -1.63 9.12 6.86
N ALA A 114 -2.75 8.51 7.26
CA ALA A 114 -4.08 9.10 7.14
C ALA A 114 -4.25 10.42 7.95
N TRP A 115 -3.50 10.56 9.03
CA TRP A 115 -3.55 11.74 9.91
C TRP A 115 -2.56 12.86 9.52
N ALA A 116 -1.92 12.77 8.35
CA ALA A 116 -0.88 13.72 7.96
C ALA A 116 -1.37 15.18 7.96
N ASP A 117 -2.56 15.42 7.44
CA ASP A 117 -3.17 16.74 7.44
C ASP A 117 -3.62 17.20 8.84
N ASN A 118 -3.98 16.26 9.72
CA ASN A 118 -4.34 16.59 11.10
C ASN A 118 -3.11 17.08 11.88
N ILE A 119 -1.97 16.41 11.70
CA ILE A 119 -0.70 16.83 12.30
C ILE A 119 -0.26 18.21 11.74
N ALA A 120 -0.45 18.46 10.45
CA ALA A 120 -0.17 19.77 9.88
C ALA A 120 -1.05 20.88 10.48
N ARG A 121 -2.35 20.62 10.67
CA ARG A 121 -3.25 21.57 11.35
C ARG A 121 -2.83 21.85 12.80
N LEU A 122 -2.40 20.81 13.54
CA LEU A 122 -1.85 21.00 14.89
C LEU A 122 -0.60 21.88 14.89
N ALA A 123 0.20 21.82 13.83
CA ALA A 123 1.37 22.65 13.62
C ALA A 123 1.04 24.07 13.07
N ASN A 124 -0.23 24.42 12.91
CA ASN A 124 -0.71 25.63 12.25
C ASN A 124 -0.21 25.78 10.79
N LEU A 125 0.00 24.65 10.10
CA LEU A 125 0.42 24.61 8.71
C LEU A 125 -0.75 24.25 7.78
N LYS A 126 -0.64 24.64 6.52
CA LYS A 126 -1.64 24.37 5.49
C LYS A 126 -1.63 22.89 5.14
N PRO A 127 -2.79 22.20 5.22
CA PRO A 127 -2.93 20.80 4.76
C PRO A 127 -2.57 20.64 3.29
N LYS A 128 -2.15 19.44 2.90
CA LYS A 128 -1.88 19.06 1.50
C LYS A 128 -3.03 18.31 0.86
N ASN A 129 -4.20 18.23 1.53
CA ASN A 129 -5.40 17.51 1.11
C ASN A 129 -5.14 16.01 0.90
N ILE A 130 -4.43 15.42 1.87
CA ILE A 130 -4.18 13.98 1.90
C ILE A 130 -5.49 13.26 2.21
N GLN A 131 -6.05 12.54 1.23
CA GLN A 131 -7.30 11.83 1.34
C GLN A 131 -7.05 10.35 1.67
N PRO A 132 -7.52 9.85 2.82
CA PRO A 132 -7.54 8.42 3.11
C PRO A 132 -8.64 7.69 2.34
N PHE A 133 -8.33 6.47 1.91
CA PHE A 133 -9.26 5.53 1.28
C PHE A 133 -9.19 4.19 1.98
N LYS A 134 -10.33 3.66 2.39
CA LYS A 134 -10.44 2.34 3.01
C LYS A 134 -10.08 1.24 2.02
N ARG A 135 -9.35 0.23 2.48
CA ARG A 135 -9.06 -1.01 1.76
C ARG A 135 -9.27 -2.19 2.69
N SER A 136 -10.20 -3.07 2.31
CA SER A 136 -10.60 -4.24 3.08
C SER A 136 -9.91 -5.51 2.59
N MET A 137 -9.68 -6.43 3.53
CA MET A 137 -9.01 -7.71 3.31
C MET A 137 -9.75 -8.81 4.07
N ALA A 138 -9.84 -9.97 3.47
CA ALA A 138 -10.31 -11.21 4.09
C ALA A 138 -9.23 -12.29 4.02
N ARG A 139 -8.97 -12.97 5.12
CA ARG A 139 -8.22 -14.24 5.12
C ARG A 139 -9.22 -15.39 5.07
N VAL A 140 -9.09 -16.24 4.08
CA VAL A 140 -10.03 -17.33 3.82
C VAL A 140 -9.33 -18.67 3.64
N GLU A 141 -9.95 -19.72 4.13
CA GLU A 141 -9.63 -21.09 3.78
C GLU A 141 -10.43 -21.50 2.54
N ILE A 142 -9.78 -22.08 1.55
CA ILE A 142 -10.41 -22.55 0.33
C ILE A 142 -10.34 -24.07 0.22
N ASP A 143 -11.30 -24.66 -0.50
CA ASP A 143 -11.36 -26.11 -0.74
C ASP A 143 -10.50 -26.50 -1.95
N THR A 144 -9.26 -26.84 -1.70
CA THR A 144 -8.36 -27.25 -2.78
C THR A 144 -7.34 -28.27 -2.32
N SER A 145 -6.96 -29.18 -3.23
CA SER A 145 -5.80 -30.06 -3.06
C SER A 145 -4.49 -29.46 -3.59
N HIS A 146 -4.57 -28.32 -4.27
CA HIS A 146 -3.38 -27.66 -4.81
C HIS A 146 -2.57 -26.96 -3.72
N ASN A 147 -1.26 -26.92 -3.92
CA ASN A 147 -0.36 -26.18 -3.04
C ASN A 147 -0.58 -24.67 -3.22
N LEU A 148 -1.15 -24.02 -2.21
CA LEU A 148 -1.43 -22.59 -2.24
C LEU A 148 -0.16 -21.75 -2.29
N SER A 149 0.95 -22.20 -1.69
CA SER A 149 2.17 -21.40 -1.59
C SER A 149 2.81 -21.07 -2.94
N SER A 150 2.52 -21.86 -3.97
CA SER A 150 3.04 -21.68 -5.34
C SER A 150 2.15 -20.78 -6.21
N LEU A 151 0.96 -20.42 -5.75
CA LEU A 151 0.05 -19.59 -6.53
C LEU A 151 0.58 -18.14 -6.66
N PRO A 152 0.38 -17.50 -7.82
CA PRO A 152 0.66 -16.09 -8.00
C PRO A 152 -0.34 -15.20 -7.27
N VAL A 153 -0.08 -13.89 -7.27
CA VAL A 153 -1.12 -12.91 -7.01
C VAL A 153 -2.08 -12.89 -8.19
N LEU A 154 -3.37 -12.99 -7.92
CA LEU A 154 -4.45 -12.99 -8.91
C LEU A 154 -5.23 -11.67 -8.81
N PHE A 155 -5.52 -11.04 -9.95
CA PHE A 155 -6.33 -9.83 -10.04
C PHE A 155 -7.49 -10.04 -11.02
N GLY A 156 -8.66 -9.49 -10.68
CA GLY A 156 -9.67 -9.18 -11.67
C GLY A 156 -9.23 -8.01 -12.55
N SER A 157 -9.42 -8.11 -13.85
CA SER A 157 -9.06 -7.03 -14.78
C SER A 157 -9.91 -5.76 -14.62
N ASP A 158 -11.03 -5.89 -13.93
CA ASP A 158 -11.98 -4.82 -13.59
C ASP A 158 -11.65 -4.10 -12.27
N ASP A 159 -10.52 -4.44 -11.64
CA ASP A 159 -10.09 -3.92 -10.34
C ASP A 159 -11.12 -4.11 -9.20
N THR A 160 -12.01 -5.11 -9.33
CA THR A 160 -13.06 -5.38 -8.33
C THR A 160 -12.66 -6.41 -7.28
N TRP A 161 -11.50 -7.05 -7.45
CA TRP A 161 -10.94 -7.99 -6.47
C TRP A 161 -9.47 -8.30 -6.79
N TYR A 162 -8.76 -8.74 -5.78
CA TYR A 162 -7.49 -9.46 -5.93
C TYR A 162 -7.32 -10.50 -4.82
N ALA A 163 -6.48 -11.49 -5.08
CA ALA A 163 -6.19 -12.54 -4.12
C ALA A 163 -4.72 -12.95 -4.17
N LYS A 164 -4.18 -13.35 -3.04
CA LYS A 164 -2.84 -13.93 -2.92
C LYS A 164 -2.78 -15.01 -1.86
N PRO A 165 -1.90 -16.01 -2.00
CA PRO A 165 -1.65 -16.97 -0.91
C PRO A 165 -0.97 -16.28 0.27
N ASP A 166 -1.31 -16.73 1.48
CA ASP A 166 -0.70 -16.27 2.71
C ASP A 166 -0.80 -17.32 3.81
N ALA A 167 0.34 -17.83 4.28
CA ALA A 167 0.45 -18.78 5.39
C ALA A 167 -0.52 -19.97 5.31
N GLY A 168 -0.65 -20.60 4.15
CA GLY A 168 -1.54 -21.77 3.93
C GLY A 168 -3.02 -21.43 3.71
N SER A 169 -3.36 -20.14 3.67
CA SER A 169 -4.67 -19.60 3.34
C SER A 169 -4.59 -18.70 2.11
N MET A 170 -5.70 -18.09 1.72
CA MET A 170 -5.74 -16.99 0.75
C MET A 170 -6.12 -15.69 1.44
N ILE A 171 -5.46 -14.61 1.07
CA ILE A 171 -5.98 -13.27 1.29
C ILE A 171 -6.79 -12.88 0.05
N VAL A 172 -8.01 -12.41 0.26
CA VAL A 172 -8.91 -11.88 -0.78
C VAL A 172 -9.31 -10.46 -0.41
N SER A 173 -9.23 -9.55 -1.36
CA SER A 173 -9.68 -8.17 -1.19
C SER A 173 -10.79 -7.85 -2.20
N PRO A 174 -11.84 -7.13 -1.77
CA PRO A 174 -12.84 -6.55 -2.70
C PRO A 174 -12.29 -5.40 -3.54
N ALA A 175 -11.02 -5.03 -3.34
CA ALA A 175 -10.38 -3.88 -3.98
C ALA A 175 -11.12 -2.54 -3.73
N ASP A 176 -11.89 -2.44 -2.64
CA ASP A 176 -12.60 -1.22 -2.24
C ASP A 176 -11.66 -0.02 -2.10
N ALA A 177 -12.18 1.17 -2.40
CA ALA A 177 -11.46 2.42 -2.31
C ALA A 177 -12.42 3.56 -1.93
N SER A 178 -13.16 3.38 -0.85
CA SER A 178 -14.08 4.38 -0.33
C SER A 178 -13.32 5.49 0.39
N PRO A 179 -13.48 6.77 0.01
CA PRO A 179 -12.89 7.87 0.74
C PRO A 179 -13.50 7.97 2.14
N CYS A 180 -12.66 8.29 3.13
CA CYS A 180 -13.12 8.41 4.51
C CYS A 180 -12.25 9.41 5.29
N GLU A 181 -12.71 9.79 6.48
CA GLU A 181 -11.90 10.52 7.44
C GLU A 181 -10.88 9.58 8.10
N PRO A 182 -9.77 10.10 8.64
CA PRO A 182 -8.81 9.30 9.42
C PRO A 182 -9.47 8.63 10.63
N HIS A 183 -9.42 7.31 10.69
CA HIS A 183 -9.93 6.51 11.81
C HIS A 183 -9.23 5.15 11.85
N ASP A 184 -9.46 4.38 12.91
CA ASP A 184 -9.08 2.97 12.96
C ASP A 184 -10.10 2.16 12.16
N ALA A 185 -9.72 1.77 10.93
CA ALA A 185 -10.63 1.21 9.94
C ALA A 185 -10.87 -0.29 10.16
N TRP A 186 -12.10 -0.72 9.95
CA TRP A 186 -12.49 -2.13 9.89
C TRP A 186 -13.15 -2.46 8.55
N ALA A 187 -13.12 -3.73 8.21
CA ALA A 187 -13.70 -4.23 6.96
C ALA A 187 -15.23 -4.25 7.05
N ASP A 188 -15.87 -3.87 5.95
CA ASP A 188 -17.31 -4.00 5.78
C ASP A 188 -17.67 -5.41 5.34
N GLU A 189 -18.67 -6.03 5.98
CA GLU A 189 -19.05 -7.42 5.67
C GLU A 189 -19.58 -7.57 4.24
N GLU A 190 -20.31 -6.56 3.74
CA GLU A 190 -20.83 -6.56 2.36
C GLU A 190 -19.68 -6.47 1.35
N ASP A 191 -18.70 -5.59 1.59
CA ASP A 191 -17.52 -5.46 0.75
C ASP A 191 -16.74 -6.79 0.71
N ILE A 192 -16.52 -7.42 1.87
CA ILE A 192 -15.83 -8.71 1.97
C ILE A 192 -16.58 -9.79 1.22
N ALA A 193 -17.90 -9.87 1.38
CA ALA A 193 -18.73 -10.86 0.68
C ALA A 193 -18.65 -10.66 -0.85
N LEU A 194 -18.67 -9.42 -1.32
CA LEU A 194 -18.52 -9.09 -2.74
C LEU A 194 -17.16 -9.51 -3.29
N GLY A 195 -16.06 -9.23 -2.55
CA GLY A 195 -14.72 -9.63 -2.94
C GLY A 195 -14.57 -11.15 -3.04
N ILE A 196 -15.09 -11.89 -2.06
CA ILE A 196 -15.12 -13.36 -2.09
C ILE A 196 -15.94 -13.88 -3.27
N TYR A 197 -17.13 -13.32 -3.50
CA TYR A 197 -17.97 -13.68 -4.62
C TYR A 197 -17.29 -13.48 -5.98
N ASN A 198 -16.61 -12.36 -6.18
CA ASN A 198 -15.87 -12.09 -7.42
C ASN A 198 -14.68 -13.04 -7.59
N PHE A 199 -13.94 -13.32 -6.53
CA PHE A 199 -12.89 -14.32 -6.54
C PHE A 199 -13.42 -15.70 -6.93
N GLU A 200 -14.50 -16.17 -6.28
CA GLU A 200 -15.09 -17.49 -6.53
C GLU A 200 -15.63 -17.69 -7.96
N LYS A 201 -15.95 -16.60 -8.66
CA LYS A 201 -16.33 -16.67 -10.08
C LYS A 201 -15.17 -17.03 -11.00
N MET A 202 -13.94 -16.69 -10.58
CA MET A 202 -12.74 -16.85 -11.40
C MET A 202 -11.94 -18.10 -11.03
N VAL A 203 -12.34 -18.82 -9.98
CA VAL A 203 -11.66 -20.04 -9.53
C VAL A 203 -12.62 -21.23 -9.47
N GLU A 204 -12.10 -22.46 -9.51
CA GLU A 204 -12.87 -23.71 -9.41
C GLU A 204 -13.12 -24.12 -7.96
N THR A 205 -12.53 -23.41 -7.02
CA THR A 205 -12.63 -23.71 -5.58
C THR A 205 -13.65 -22.80 -4.90
N LYS A 206 -14.08 -23.20 -3.72
CA LYS A 206 -14.98 -22.43 -2.86
C LYS A 206 -14.31 -22.03 -1.56
N VAL A 207 -14.71 -20.90 -1.05
CA VAL A 207 -14.32 -20.47 0.30
C VAL A 207 -15.06 -21.32 1.31
N LYS A 208 -14.29 -22.07 2.12
CA LYS A 208 -14.84 -22.90 3.22
C LYS A 208 -15.14 -22.06 4.45
N LYS A 209 -14.25 -21.09 4.74
CA LYS A 209 -14.30 -20.34 5.97
C LYS A 209 -13.60 -18.98 5.81
N LEU A 210 -14.25 -17.94 6.31
CA LEU A 210 -13.61 -16.66 6.63
C LEU A 210 -12.94 -16.79 8.00
N THR A 211 -11.61 -16.68 8.06
CA THR A 211 -10.85 -16.86 9.31
C THR A 211 -10.61 -15.53 10.01
N SER A 212 -10.40 -14.48 9.25
CA SER A 212 -10.29 -13.10 9.75
C SER A 212 -10.53 -12.09 8.63
N ASN A 213 -10.90 -10.88 9.02
CA ASN A 213 -10.94 -9.73 8.13
C ASN A 213 -10.29 -8.52 8.82
N TRP A 214 -9.86 -7.55 8.04
CA TRP A 214 -9.35 -6.27 8.51
C TRP A 214 -9.47 -5.23 7.41
N ALA A 215 -9.32 -3.98 7.77
CA ALA A 215 -9.14 -2.90 6.82
C ALA A 215 -7.98 -1.99 7.21
N GLY A 216 -7.49 -1.25 6.24
CA GLY A 216 -6.49 -0.21 6.45
C GLY A 216 -6.80 1.01 5.60
N LEU A 217 -6.13 2.11 5.90
CA LEU A 217 -6.27 3.35 5.17
C LEU A 217 -5.06 3.56 4.24
N ARG A 218 -5.34 3.81 2.98
CA ARG A 218 -4.35 4.20 1.97
C ARG A 218 -4.53 5.68 1.69
N SER A 219 -3.50 6.48 1.92
CA SER A 219 -3.57 7.93 1.91
C SER A 219 -2.93 8.50 0.67
N PHE A 220 -3.69 9.24 -0.11
CA PHE A 220 -3.27 9.80 -1.39
C PHE A 220 -3.31 11.33 -1.35
N ALA A 221 -2.28 11.96 -1.89
CA ALA A 221 -2.34 13.37 -2.26
C ALA A 221 -3.25 13.58 -3.49
N PRO A 222 -3.73 14.79 -3.78
CA PRO A 222 -4.65 15.04 -4.90
C PRO A 222 -4.15 14.56 -6.26
N ASP A 223 -2.86 14.56 -6.49
CA ASP A 223 -2.20 14.09 -7.70
C ASP A 223 -1.71 12.64 -7.62
N GLN A 224 -2.09 11.92 -6.55
CA GLN A 224 -1.71 10.54 -6.26
C GLN A 224 -0.21 10.28 -6.14
N SER A 225 0.60 11.33 -6.03
CA SER A 225 2.05 11.22 -5.86
C SER A 225 2.45 11.39 -4.40
N LEU A 226 3.58 10.81 -4.01
CA LEU A 226 4.15 10.98 -2.66
C LEU A 226 4.35 12.46 -2.32
N VAL A 227 4.31 12.79 -1.03
CA VAL A 227 4.63 14.13 -0.52
C VAL A 227 5.87 14.01 0.36
N ILE A 228 7.02 14.44 -0.17
CA ILE A 228 8.33 14.30 0.48
C ILE A 228 9.06 15.62 0.42
N GLY A 229 9.39 16.18 1.57
CA GLY A 229 10.19 17.41 1.66
C GLY A 229 9.73 18.37 2.75
N PRO A 230 10.47 19.46 2.96
CA PRO A 230 10.14 20.50 3.94
C PRO A 230 8.87 21.24 3.52
N ASP A 231 8.11 21.71 4.51
CA ASP A 231 6.98 22.59 4.27
C ASP A 231 7.46 23.99 3.82
N ALA A 232 6.62 24.69 3.04
CA ALA A 232 6.97 26.01 2.54
C ALA A 232 7.01 27.08 3.64
N ASP A 233 6.13 26.96 4.64
CA ASP A 233 5.99 27.94 5.73
C ASP A 233 6.82 27.57 6.96
N ALA A 234 7.30 26.30 7.08
CA ALA A 234 8.13 25.82 8.17
C ALA A 234 9.13 24.77 7.68
N THR A 235 10.35 25.19 7.35
CA THR A 235 11.36 24.30 6.73
C THR A 235 11.82 23.16 7.65
N ASN A 236 11.58 23.26 8.94
CA ASN A 236 11.83 22.24 9.95
C ASN A 236 10.63 21.29 10.19
N PHE A 237 9.52 21.48 9.46
CA PHE A 237 8.44 20.51 9.33
C PHE A 237 8.59 19.77 8.00
N PHE A 238 8.83 18.47 8.06
CA PHE A 238 9.12 17.64 6.90
C PHE A 238 7.96 16.68 6.62
N TRP A 239 7.44 16.71 5.42
CA TRP A 239 6.41 15.77 4.95
C TRP A 239 7.03 14.47 4.48
N LEU A 240 6.49 13.33 4.92
CA LEU A 240 6.76 12.01 4.40
C LEU A 240 5.43 11.24 4.34
N ALA A 241 4.56 11.63 3.42
CA ALA A 241 3.16 11.24 3.39
C ALA A 241 2.69 10.90 1.96
N GLY A 242 1.42 10.52 1.82
CA GLY A 242 0.83 10.24 0.51
C GLY A 242 1.28 8.94 -0.13
N GLN A 243 1.70 7.92 0.66
CA GLN A 243 2.22 6.65 0.15
C GLN A 243 1.19 5.81 -0.60
N GLY A 244 -0.10 6.14 -0.50
CA GLY A 244 -1.17 5.44 -1.18
C GLY A 244 -1.19 3.95 -0.89
N GLY A 245 -1.32 3.15 -1.94
CA GLY A 245 -1.22 1.68 -1.88
C GLY A 245 0.18 1.13 -2.11
N TYR A 246 1.21 1.97 -2.20
CA TYR A 246 2.55 1.62 -2.70
C TYR A 246 3.65 1.78 -1.65
N GLY A 247 3.32 2.07 -0.39
CA GLY A 247 4.26 2.40 0.66
C GLY A 247 5.38 1.37 0.84
N PHE A 248 5.04 0.08 0.92
CA PHE A 248 6.04 -0.96 1.09
C PHE A 248 7.00 -1.09 -0.09
N GLN A 249 6.50 -1.01 -1.32
CA GLN A 249 7.37 -1.13 -2.50
C GLN A 249 8.23 0.11 -2.77
N THR A 250 7.82 1.27 -2.26
CA THR A 250 8.52 2.54 -2.48
C THR A 250 9.34 3.00 -1.28
N CYS A 251 9.25 2.32 -0.12
CA CYS A 251 9.82 2.78 1.15
C CYS A 251 11.31 3.09 1.07
N LEU A 252 12.11 2.25 0.42
CA LEU A 252 13.55 2.46 0.31
C LEU A 252 13.89 3.73 -0.50
N ALA A 253 13.28 3.88 -1.68
CA ALA A 253 13.51 5.07 -2.51
C ALA A 253 12.95 6.35 -1.86
N ALA A 254 11.79 6.27 -1.21
CA ALA A 254 11.21 7.40 -0.49
C ALA A 254 12.06 7.83 0.70
N SER A 255 12.61 6.85 1.45
CA SER A 255 13.53 7.12 2.56
C SER A 255 14.84 7.74 2.08
N GLN A 256 15.40 7.26 0.97
CA GLN A 256 16.61 7.83 0.38
C GLN A 256 16.39 9.28 -0.04
N ILE A 257 15.26 9.59 -0.71
CA ILE A 257 14.93 10.98 -1.07
C ILE A 257 14.81 11.85 0.19
N ALA A 258 14.14 11.34 1.23
CA ALA A 258 13.99 12.09 2.48
C ALA A 258 15.34 12.35 3.16
N GLU A 259 16.21 11.35 3.21
CA GLU A 259 17.57 11.45 3.76
C GLU A 259 18.40 12.47 2.98
N ASP A 260 18.43 12.35 1.64
CA ASP A 260 19.19 13.26 0.76
C ASP A 260 18.78 14.72 0.98
N ILE A 261 17.47 14.98 1.14
CA ILE A 261 16.97 16.34 1.41
C ILE A 261 17.34 16.81 2.81
N LEU A 262 17.13 15.96 3.84
CA LEU A 262 17.39 16.31 5.24
C LEU A 262 18.87 16.61 5.52
N PHE A 263 19.76 15.85 4.88
CA PHE A 263 21.22 15.99 5.07
C PHE A 263 21.92 16.76 3.94
N ASN A 264 21.15 17.37 3.03
CA ASN A 264 21.66 18.13 1.87
C ASN A 264 22.69 17.34 1.04
N GLN A 265 22.37 16.07 0.79
CA GLN A 265 23.23 15.16 0.02
C GLN A 265 22.86 15.14 -1.46
N THR A 266 23.82 14.73 -2.30
CA THR A 266 23.53 14.51 -3.71
C THR A 266 22.72 13.24 -3.89
N SER A 267 21.46 13.40 -4.33
CA SER A 267 20.54 12.28 -4.50
C SER A 267 20.93 11.36 -5.65
N GLN A 268 20.83 10.04 -5.41
CA GLN A 268 20.89 9.02 -6.45
C GLN A 268 19.58 8.97 -7.26
N VAL A 269 18.48 9.50 -6.72
CA VAL A 269 17.22 9.60 -7.44
C VAL A 269 17.25 10.84 -8.34
N PRO A 270 16.98 10.71 -9.65
CA PRO A 270 16.99 11.85 -10.57
C PRO A 270 16.11 13.00 -10.06
N SER A 271 16.64 14.21 -10.12
CA SER A 271 15.93 15.42 -9.65
C SER A 271 14.60 15.67 -10.38
N SER A 272 14.45 15.16 -11.61
CA SER A 272 13.19 15.17 -12.35
C SER A 272 12.10 14.33 -11.71
N ILE A 273 12.50 13.33 -10.90
CA ILE A 273 11.59 12.47 -10.13
C ILE A 273 11.37 13.06 -8.74
N SER A 274 12.44 13.36 -7.98
CA SER A 274 12.33 13.82 -6.60
C SER A 274 11.57 15.17 -6.48
N LYS A 275 11.74 16.07 -7.43
CA LYS A 275 10.99 17.34 -7.47
C LYS A 275 9.48 17.17 -7.61
N LYS A 276 9.02 16.06 -8.23
CA LYS A 276 7.58 15.77 -8.34
C LYS A 276 6.93 15.45 -6.99
N PHE A 277 7.72 15.09 -5.99
CA PHE A 277 7.22 14.76 -4.66
C PHE A 277 7.26 15.95 -3.69
N SER A 278 7.84 17.06 -4.08
CA SER A 278 7.94 18.27 -3.23
C SER A 278 6.55 18.74 -2.76
N PRO A 279 6.34 19.01 -1.46
CA PRO A 279 5.09 19.56 -0.95
C PRO A 279 4.78 20.97 -1.51
N HIS A 280 5.78 21.67 -2.05
CA HIS A 280 5.62 23.01 -2.65
C HIS A 280 4.74 23.00 -3.90
N ARG A 281 4.51 21.84 -4.55
CA ARG A 281 3.58 21.73 -5.69
C ARG A 281 2.11 21.95 -5.31
N PHE A 282 1.81 22.03 -4.00
CA PHE A 282 0.49 22.36 -3.45
C PHE A 282 0.45 23.73 -2.77
N ALA A 283 1.45 24.58 -2.99
CA ALA A 283 1.52 25.92 -2.42
C ALA A 283 0.56 26.89 -3.13
#